data_92842fddfcd710b42459e1eba2fea2d7
#
_entry.id   92842fddfcd710b42459e1eba2fea2d7
#
_cell.length_a   1.000
_cell.length_b   1.000
_cell.length_c   1.000
_cell.angle_alpha   90.00
_cell.angle_beta   90.00
_cell.angle_gamma   90.00
#
_symmetry.space_group_name_H-M   'P 1'
#
loop_
_entity.id
_entity.type
_entity.pdbx_description
1 polymer ?
#
loop_
_entity_poly.entity_id
_entity_poly.type
_entity_poly.pdbx_seq_one_letter_code
_entity_poly.pdbx_strand_id
1 'polypeptide(L)'
;MSDARSSPESTLVVSSPLTSNSRRDFLRALGLGSAIVLMPSVFAACTDTTGTTRSATGAVTIDLTTDVGVLNYAYALEQLEAAFYQACLQNIVVGCTSTELNYRLVIGQHEVVHREFLKAALGSAAIPALKVDFSSLDLTKRDPVFQAAKMFEDTGVAAYNGAGKLLHSATYLGLAGKIVSVEARHAATIRDVLNPKSMDFAGDDVVDANGLDQAFDPATVLNLVKPFIVTPISA
;
A
#
# COMPACT_ATOMS: atom_id res chain seq x y z
N MET A 1 -52.92 30.65 -32.09
CA MET A 1 -52.29 31.37 -30.98
C MET A 1 -51.89 30.35 -29.95
N SER A 2 -50.68 29.91 -29.97
CA SER A 2 -50.13 28.89 -29.07
C SER A 2 -48.73 29.34 -28.74
N ASP A 3 -48.56 29.82 -27.53
CA ASP A 3 -47.29 30.26 -26.95
C ASP A 3 -46.44 29.05 -26.59
N ALA A 4 -45.35 28.84 -27.26
CA ALA A 4 -44.30 27.90 -26.90
C ALA A 4 -43.29 28.60 -25.96
N ARG A 5 -43.31 28.28 -24.67
CA ARG A 5 -42.27 28.70 -23.72
C ARG A 5 -41.06 27.80 -23.90
N SER A 6 -39.98 28.35 -24.35
CA SER A 6 -38.66 27.73 -24.32
C SER A 6 -38.09 27.75 -22.91
N SER A 7 -37.75 26.57 -22.41
CA SER A 7 -36.99 26.40 -21.18
C SER A 7 -35.49 26.69 -21.44
N PRO A 8 -34.74 27.30 -20.51
CA PRO A 8 -33.33 27.54 -20.71
C PRO A 8 -32.53 26.23 -20.49
N GLU A 9 -31.75 25.86 -21.49
CA GLU A 9 -30.71 24.84 -21.36
C GLU A 9 -29.68 25.28 -20.34
N SER A 10 -29.56 24.49 -19.27
CA SER A 10 -28.44 24.64 -18.33
C SER A 10 -27.18 24.07 -18.95
N THR A 11 -26.35 24.96 -19.46
CA THR A 11 -25.00 24.62 -19.92
C THR A 11 -24.14 24.25 -18.71
N LEU A 12 -23.88 22.96 -18.54
CA LEU A 12 -22.84 22.47 -17.61
C LEU A 12 -21.49 22.95 -18.16
N VAL A 13 -20.94 23.99 -17.56
CA VAL A 13 -19.56 24.41 -17.77
C VAL A 13 -18.67 23.34 -17.14
N VAL A 14 -18.21 22.40 -17.95
CA VAL A 14 -17.12 21.50 -17.57
C VAL A 14 -15.86 22.36 -17.54
N SER A 15 -15.47 22.78 -16.35
CA SER A 15 -14.22 23.48 -16.12
C SER A 15 -13.04 22.57 -16.48
N SER A 16 -12.11 23.16 -17.19
CA SER A 16 -10.86 22.72 -17.79
C SER A 16 -10.15 21.55 -17.14
N PRO A 17 -9.40 20.72 -17.93
CA PRO A 17 -8.66 19.60 -17.41
C PRO A 17 -7.59 20.09 -16.44
N LEU A 18 -7.57 19.47 -15.27
CA LEU A 18 -6.45 19.55 -14.35
C LEU A 18 -5.18 19.25 -15.14
N THR A 19 -4.32 20.24 -15.28
CA THR A 19 -2.98 20.06 -15.83
C THR A 19 -2.36 18.88 -15.08
N SER A 20 -1.92 17.87 -15.81
CA SER A 20 -1.27 16.70 -15.26
C SER A 20 0.00 17.15 -14.56
N ASN A 21 -0.09 17.42 -13.26
CA ASN A 21 1.09 17.46 -12.43
C ASN A 21 1.66 16.05 -12.48
N SER A 22 2.76 15.90 -13.18
CA SER A 22 3.32 14.60 -13.49
C SER A 22 3.76 13.95 -12.19
N ARG A 23 3.70 12.61 -12.12
CA ARG A 23 4.30 11.80 -11.04
C ARG A 23 5.72 12.28 -10.68
N ARG A 24 6.40 12.88 -11.63
CA ARG A 24 7.72 13.49 -11.53
C ARG A 24 7.73 14.75 -10.65
N ASP A 25 6.68 15.55 -10.67
CA ASP A 25 6.59 16.77 -9.85
C ASP A 25 6.23 16.43 -8.41
N PHE A 26 5.43 15.38 -8.20
CA PHE A 26 5.18 14.82 -6.88
C PHE A 26 6.47 14.24 -6.26
N LEU A 27 7.25 13.47 -7.03
CA LEU A 27 8.53 12.93 -6.56
C LEU A 27 9.58 14.03 -6.34
N ARG A 28 9.56 15.10 -7.13
CA ARG A 28 10.41 16.28 -6.89
C ARG A 28 10.02 17.03 -5.63
N ALA A 29 8.72 17.13 -5.34
CA ALA A 29 8.22 17.75 -4.10
C ALA A 29 8.65 16.94 -2.86
N LEU A 30 8.73 15.60 -2.96
CA LEU A 30 9.25 14.74 -1.90
C LEU A 30 10.80 14.78 -1.80
N GLY A 31 11.50 14.95 -2.92
CA GLY A 31 12.97 14.93 -2.98
C GLY A 31 13.65 16.27 -2.63
N LEU A 32 12.93 17.37 -2.68
CA LEU A 32 13.43 18.68 -2.29
C LEU A 32 12.97 18.96 -0.85
N GLY A 33 13.81 18.69 0.13
CA GLY A 33 13.61 18.80 1.58
C GLY A 33 13.02 20.10 2.14
N SER A 34 12.12 20.76 1.40
CA SER A 34 11.47 22.01 1.77
C SER A 34 9.93 21.95 1.68
N ALA A 35 9.33 20.86 1.27
CA ALA A 35 7.88 20.73 1.07
C ALA A 35 7.10 20.19 2.28
N ILE A 36 7.73 20.09 3.44
CA ILE A 36 7.08 19.63 4.69
C ILE A 36 6.06 20.64 5.22
N VAL A 37 5.96 21.82 4.64
CA VAL A 37 5.15 22.94 5.19
C VAL A 37 3.63 22.76 4.97
N LEU A 38 3.17 21.84 4.15
CA LEU A 38 1.72 21.68 3.87
C LEU A 38 1.06 20.46 4.53
N MET A 39 1.80 19.67 5.31
CA MET A 39 1.24 18.52 6.04
C MET A 39 1.13 18.69 7.58
N PRO A 40 1.57 19.77 8.25
CA PRO A 40 1.52 19.84 9.71
C PRO A 40 0.12 19.74 10.30
N SER A 41 -0.91 20.15 9.56
CA SER A 41 -2.28 20.15 10.05
C SER A 41 -2.97 18.80 10.06
N VAL A 42 -2.48 17.82 9.29
CA VAL A 42 -3.05 16.47 9.24
C VAL A 42 -2.49 15.58 10.35
N PHE A 43 -1.25 15.86 10.78
CA PHE A 43 -0.53 15.04 11.76
C PHE A 43 -0.44 15.64 13.17
N ALA A 44 -0.93 16.86 13.37
CA ALA A 44 -0.87 17.55 14.67
C ALA A 44 -1.75 16.91 15.76
N ALA A 45 -2.52 15.86 15.46
CA ALA A 45 -3.40 15.19 16.43
C ALA A 45 -2.75 14.00 17.15
N CYS A 46 -1.51 13.60 16.79
CA CYS A 46 -0.85 12.46 17.45
C CYS A 46 0.02 12.94 18.61
N THR A 47 -0.53 12.97 19.80
CA THR A 47 0.23 13.11 21.07
C THR A 47 0.53 11.75 21.71
N ASP A 48 0.12 10.64 21.09
CA ASP A 48 0.36 9.28 21.60
C ASP A 48 1.75 8.80 21.17
N THR A 49 2.70 8.82 22.08
CA THR A 49 4.10 8.37 21.87
C THR A 49 4.34 6.90 22.22
N THR A 50 3.27 6.15 22.54
CA THR A 50 3.39 4.81 23.16
C THR A 50 3.09 3.63 22.23
N GLY A 51 2.85 3.87 20.94
CA GLY A 51 2.38 2.82 20.00
C GLY A 51 3.36 1.68 19.69
N THR A 52 4.64 1.75 20.13
CA THR A 52 5.62 0.68 19.89
C THR A 52 6.68 0.62 20.99
N THR A 53 7.09 -0.61 21.36
CA THR A 53 8.24 -0.83 22.24
C THR A 53 9.34 -1.57 21.49
N ARG A 54 10.58 -1.15 21.70
CA ARG A 54 11.77 -1.83 21.19
C ARG A 54 12.47 -2.56 22.33
N SER A 55 12.61 -3.87 22.19
CA SER A 55 13.42 -4.66 23.11
C SER A 55 14.92 -4.47 22.87
N ALA A 56 15.75 -4.71 23.89
CA ALA A 56 17.21 -4.80 23.77
C ALA A 56 17.67 -5.86 22.73
N THR A 57 16.83 -6.85 22.43
CA THR A 57 17.05 -7.87 21.39
C THR A 57 16.78 -7.37 19.97
N GLY A 58 16.33 -6.12 19.81
CA GLY A 58 15.93 -5.57 18.49
C GLY A 58 14.53 -6.00 18.03
N ALA A 59 13.79 -6.76 18.85
CA ALA A 59 12.40 -7.12 18.56
C ALA A 59 11.50 -5.87 18.60
N VAL A 60 10.49 -5.86 17.72
CA VAL A 60 9.48 -4.81 17.60
C VAL A 60 8.15 -5.36 18.06
N THR A 61 7.53 -4.74 19.07
CA THR A 61 6.15 -5.03 19.49
C THR A 61 5.29 -3.83 19.15
N ILE A 62 4.18 -4.08 18.46
CA ILE A 62 3.25 -3.07 17.97
C ILE A 62 1.99 -3.10 18.84
N ASP A 63 1.63 -1.97 19.41
CA ASP A 63 0.40 -1.83 20.20
C ASP A 63 -0.76 -1.40 19.28
N LEU A 64 -1.54 -2.36 18.83
CA LEU A 64 -2.68 -2.15 17.93
C LEU A 64 -3.88 -1.45 18.58
N THR A 65 -3.80 -1.12 19.87
CA THR A 65 -4.85 -0.34 20.55
C THR A 65 -4.74 1.16 20.27
N THR A 66 -3.67 1.58 19.58
CA THR A 66 -3.40 2.99 19.23
C THR A 66 -3.31 3.18 17.72
N ASP A 67 -3.71 4.36 17.23
CA ASP A 67 -3.54 4.71 15.81
C ASP A 67 -2.07 4.64 15.36
N VAL A 68 -1.14 5.07 16.23
CA VAL A 68 0.30 4.98 15.98
C VAL A 68 0.75 3.53 15.80
N GLY A 69 0.23 2.62 16.59
CA GLY A 69 0.51 1.19 16.43
C GLY A 69 -0.05 0.65 15.12
N VAL A 70 -1.31 0.97 14.78
CA VAL A 70 -1.91 0.53 13.51
C VAL A 70 -1.14 1.08 12.31
N LEU A 71 -0.71 2.34 12.34
CA LEU A 71 0.13 2.92 11.29
C LEU A 71 1.52 2.25 11.22
N ASN A 72 2.11 1.87 12.35
CA ASN A 72 3.37 1.12 12.38
C ASN A 72 3.22 -0.30 11.83
N TYR A 73 2.08 -0.94 12.06
CA TYR A 73 1.75 -2.22 11.45
C TYR A 73 1.69 -2.10 9.93
N ALA A 74 0.95 -1.13 9.40
CA ALA A 74 0.94 -0.86 7.97
C ALA A 74 2.35 -0.54 7.46
N TYR A 75 3.10 0.31 8.15
CA TYR A 75 4.48 0.66 7.78
C TYR A 75 5.43 -0.55 7.75
N ALA A 76 5.22 -1.55 8.60
CA ALA A 76 5.99 -2.80 8.56
C ALA A 76 5.75 -3.57 7.26
N LEU A 77 4.51 -3.65 6.79
CA LEU A 77 4.14 -4.33 5.56
C LEU A 77 4.68 -3.56 4.33
N GLU A 78 4.52 -2.25 4.29
CA GLU A 78 5.08 -1.43 3.21
C GLU A 78 6.62 -1.48 3.14
N GLN A 79 7.31 -1.65 4.27
CA GLN A 79 8.75 -1.91 4.27
C GLN A 79 9.07 -3.24 3.58
N LEU A 80 8.29 -4.27 3.83
CA LEU A 80 8.47 -5.60 3.23
C LEU A 80 8.23 -5.55 1.72
N GLU A 81 7.10 -4.98 1.29
CA GLU A 81 6.71 -4.90 -0.12
C GLU A 81 7.66 -4.04 -0.93
N ALA A 82 8.00 -2.84 -0.45
CA ALA A 82 9.02 -2.00 -1.07
C ALA A 82 10.37 -2.71 -1.21
N ALA A 83 10.80 -3.45 -0.18
CA ALA A 83 12.05 -4.20 -0.23
C ALA A 83 11.99 -5.37 -1.21
N PHE A 84 10.85 -6.08 -1.30
CA PHE A 84 10.64 -7.15 -2.26
C PHE A 84 10.76 -6.64 -3.70
N TYR A 85 10.03 -5.59 -4.05
CA TYR A 85 10.11 -5.04 -5.40
C TYR A 85 11.50 -4.47 -5.71
N GLN A 86 12.16 -3.84 -4.74
CA GLN A 86 13.55 -3.40 -4.93
C GLN A 86 14.50 -4.57 -5.18
N ALA A 87 14.36 -5.68 -4.46
CA ALA A 87 15.15 -6.89 -4.69
C ALA A 87 14.86 -7.48 -6.09
N CYS A 88 13.60 -7.49 -6.52
CA CYS A 88 13.24 -7.91 -7.87
C CYS A 88 13.87 -7.04 -8.96
N LEU A 89 13.98 -5.73 -8.74
CA LEU A 89 14.58 -4.80 -9.72
C LEU A 89 16.10 -4.93 -9.83
N GLN A 90 16.76 -5.50 -8.83
CA GLN A 90 18.21 -5.80 -8.85
C GLN A 90 18.53 -7.07 -9.62
N ASN A 91 17.54 -7.88 -9.98
CA ASN A 91 17.70 -9.14 -10.68
C ASN A 91 17.15 -9.05 -12.11
N ILE A 92 17.84 -9.73 -13.05
CA ILE A 92 17.32 -9.97 -14.39
C ILE A 92 16.30 -11.12 -14.28
N VAL A 93 15.03 -10.81 -14.47
CA VAL A 93 13.96 -11.84 -14.42
C VAL A 93 13.73 -12.40 -15.81
N VAL A 94 14.13 -13.66 -16.00
CA VAL A 94 13.95 -14.38 -17.25
C VAL A 94 12.48 -14.73 -17.46
N GLY A 95 11.99 -14.56 -18.69
CA GLY A 95 10.62 -14.92 -19.10
C GLY A 95 9.60 -13.79 -18.97
N CYS A 96 9.98 -12.62 -18.47
CA CYS A 96 9.09 -11.45 -18.40
C CYS A 96 9.02 -10.72 -19.74
N THR A 97 7.82 -10.26 -20.08
CA THR A 97 7.58 -9.27 -21.15
C THR A 97 7.99 -7.86 -20.67
N SER A 98 8.19 -6.93 -21.61
CA SER A 98 8.44 -5.52 -21.26
C SER A 98 7.29 -4.88 -20.46
N THR A 99 6.05 -5.29 -20.71
CA THR A 99 4.87 -4.83 -19.97
C THR A 99 4.92 -5.29 -18.51
N GLU A 100 5.23 -6.55 -18.28
CA GLU A 100 5.36 -7.11 -16.92
C GLU A 100 6.50 -6.47 -16.13
N LEU A 101 7.64 -6.19 -16.81
CA LEU A 101 8.73 -5.44 -16.20
C LEU A 101 8.30 -4.02 -15.78
N ASN A 102 7.49 -3.36 -16.62
CA ASN A 102 6.94 -2.04 -16.31
C ASN A 102 5.94 -2.09 -15.16
N TYR A 103 5.05 -3.09 -15.08
CA TYR A 103 4.14 -3.27 -13.95
C TYR A 103 4.92 -3.40 -12.64
N ARG A 104 5.89 -4.30 -12.59
CA ARG A 104 6.76 -4.49 -11.43
C ARG A 104 7.48 -3.20 -11.02
N LEU A 105 7.98 -2.42 -11.99
CA LEU A 105 8.61 -1.14 -11.72
C LEU A 105 7.64 -0.13 -11.11
N VAL A 106 6.45 0.02 -11.70
CA VAL A 106 5.45 1.01 -11.27
C VAL A 106 4.89 0.64 -9.90
N ILE A 107 4.55 -0.63 -9.68
CA ILE A 107 4.08 -1.12 -8.38
C ILE A 107 5.17 -0.86 -7.33
N GLY A 108 6.40 -1.31 -7.55
CA GLY A 108 7.48 -1.08 -6.60
C GLY A 108 7.77 0.41 -6.29
N GLN A 109 7.49 1.32 -7.22
CA GLN A 109 7.52 2.76 -6.95
C GLN A 109 6.39 3.21 -6.03
N HIS A 110 5.18 2.63 -6.17
CA HIS A 110 4.07 2.92 -5.27
C HIS A 110 4.39 2.46 -3.85
N GLU A 111 4.91 1.22 -3.68
CA GLU A 111 5.28 0.70 -2.36
C GLU A 111 6.35 1.57 -1.66
N VAL A 112 7.32 2.06 -2.41
CA VAL A 112 8.29 3.03 -1.86
C VAL A 112 7.59 4.31 -1.40
N VAL A 113 6.61 4.82 -2.16
CA VAL A 113 5.85 6.03 -1.80
C VAL A 113 4.96 5.78 -0.58
N HIS A 114 4.25 4.65 -0.50
CA HIS A 114 3.43 4.27 0.65
C HIS A 114 4.28 4.17 1.92
N ARG A 115 5.41 3.46 1.83
CA ARG A 115 6.38 3.34 2.92
C ARG A 115 6.86 4.70 3.42
N GLU A 116 7.32 5.58 2.54
CA GLU A 116 7.82 6.91 2.93
C GLU A 116 6.70 7.81 3.44
N PHE A 117 5.48 7.68 2.91
CA PHE A 117 4.31 8.39 3.40
C PHE A 117 3.99 8.01 4.86
N LEU A 118 3.91 6.70 5.16
CA LEU A 118 3.65 6.23 6.53
C LEU A 118 4.79 6.60 7.48
N LYS A 119 6.04 6.50 7.03
CA LYS A 119 7.20 6.93 7.80
C LYS A 119 7.14 8.42 8.15
N ALA A 120 6.76 9.25 7.19
CA ALA A 120 6.59 10.68 7.43
C ALA A 120 5.43 10.98 8.39
N ALA A 121 4.32 10.24 8.29
CA ALA A 121 3.18 10.35 9.18
C ALA A 121 3.55 9.97 10.63
N LEU A 122 4.34 8.94 10.81
CA LEU A 122 4.81 8.44 12.10
C LEU A 122 5.92 9.31 12.72
N GLY A 123 6.75 9.94 11.90
CA GLY A 123 7.88 10.75 12.37
C GLY A 123 8.81 9.95 13.28
N SER A 124 9.04 10.44 14.50
CA SER A 124 9.89 9.77 15.49
C SER A 124 9.26 8.49 16.11
N ALA A 125 7.96 8.29 15.93
CA ALA A 125 7.26 7.11 16.42
C ALA A 125 7.34 5.92 15.43
N ALA A 126 7.96 6.12 14.25
CA ALA A 126 8.15 5.05 13.28
C ALA A 126 9.04 3.93 13.85
N ILE A 127 8.63 2.67 13.62
CA ILE A 127 9.50 1.53 13.90
C ILE A 127 10.78 1.62 13.06
N PRO A 128 11.89 1.00 13.50
CA PRO A 128 13.11 0.98 12.70
C PRO A 128 12.92 0.23 11.38
N ALA A 129 13.88 0.41 10.48
CA ALA A 129 13.94 -0.39 9.26
C ALA A 129 14.03 -1.89 9.62
N LEU A 130 13.12 -2.68 9.04
CA LEU A 130 13.08 -4.12 9.22
C LEU A 130 14.16 -4.78 8.38
N LYS A 131 14.74 -5.84 8.92
CA LYS A 131 15.57 -6.76 8.14
C LYS A 131 14.64 -7.77 7.48
N VAL A 132 14.75 -7.92 6.17
CA VAL A 132 13.99 -8.87 5.37
C VAL A 132 14.93 -9.85 4.67
N ASP A 133 14.40 -11.02 4.32
CA ASP A 133 15.13 -12.07 3.61
C ASP A 133 14.21 -12.72 2.57
N PHE A 134 14.62 -12.65 1.31
CA PHE A 134 13.94 -13.25 0.17
C PHE A 134 14.73 -14.42 -0.43
N SER A 135 15.72 -14.96 0.30
CA SER A 135 16.59 -16.04 -0.20
C SER A 135 15.83 -17.33 -0.53
N SER A 136 14.63 -17.51 0.04
CA SER A 136 13.72 -18.62 -0.28
C SER A 136 13.01 -18.47 -1.63
N LEU A 137 13.08 -17.29 -2.27
CA LEU A 137 12.44 -16.98 -3.55
C LEU A 137 13.45 -16.98 -4.69
N ASP A 138 13.11 -17.56 -5.82
CA ASP A 138 13.90 -17.43 -7.06
C ASP A 138 13.52 -16.13 -7.77
N LEU A 139 14.21 -15.03 -7.41
CA LEU A 139 13.95 -13.70 -7.97
C LEU A 139 14.49 -13.54 -9.41
N THR A 140 15.01 -14.61 -10.03
CA THR A 140 15.50 -14.60 -11.42
C THR A 140 14.49 -15.12 -12.42
N LYS A 141 13.38 -15.71 -11.96
CA LYS A 141 12.34 -16.32 -12.79
C LYS A 141 11.00 -15.61 -12.67
N ARG A 142 10.29 -15.51 -13.79
CA ARG A 142 8.98 -14.86 -13.89
C ARG A 142 7.97 -15.38 -12.87
N ASP A 143 7.68 -16.67 -12.93
CA ASP A 143 6.57 -17.22 -12.14
C ASP A 143 6.82 -17.15 -10.62
N PRO A 144 7.99 -17.51 -10.05
CA PRO A 144 8.27 -17.28 -8.65
C PRO A 144 8.12 -15.82 -8.22
N VAL A 145 8.58 -14.87 -9.04
CA VAL A 145 8.47 -13.44 -8.74
C VAL A 145 7.01 -13.00 -8.69
N PHE A 146 6.20 -13.35 -9.69
CA PHE A 146 4.80 -12.92 -9.72
C PHE A 146 3.91 -13.69 -8.74
N GLN A 147 4.23 -14.96 -8.41
CA GLN A 147 3.55 -15.66 -7.32
C GLN A 147 3.82 -15.03 -5.95
N ALA A 148 5.07 -14.64 -5.70
CA ALA A 148 5.41 -13.91 -4.48
C ALA A 148 4.75 -12.51 -4.45
N ALA A 149 4.76 -11.78 -5.57
CA ALA A 149 4.05 -10.51 -5.71
C ALA A 149 2.56 -10.67 -5.40
N LYS A 150 1.87 -11.68 -5.99
CA LYS A 150 0.47 -11.98 -5.69
C LYS A 150 0.25 -12.17 -4.20
N MET A 151 1.09 -12.97 -3.55
CA MET A 151 0.96 -13.24 -2.12
C MET A 151 1.10 -11.96 -1.29
N PHE A 152 2.07 -11.08 -1.60
CA PHE A 152 2.28 -9.84 -0.86
C PHE A 152 1.11 -8.88 -1.10
N GLU A 153 0.73 -8.60 -2.34
CA GLU A 153 -0.35 -7.67 -2.66
C GLU A 153 -1.70 -8.11 -2.08
N ASP A 154 -2.08 -9.39 -2.24
CA ASP A 154 -3.32 -9.92 -1.65
C ASP A 154 -3.29 -9.80 -0.11
N THR A 155 -2.12 -10.06 0.50
CA THR A 155 -1.95 -9.93 1.95
C THR A 155 -2.02 -8.46 2.38
N GLY A 156 -1.45 -7.53 1.61
CA GLY A 156 -1.52 -6.09 1.85
C GLY A 156 -2.96 -5.58 1.84
N VAL A 157 -3.75 -5.94 0.82
CA VAL A 157 -5.19 -5.60 0.76
C VAL A 157 -5.92 -6.13 1.99
N ALA A 158 -5.77 -7.42 2.29
CA ALA A 158 -6.45 -8.05 3.43
C ALA A 158 -6.01 -7.46 4.77
N ALA A 159 -4.74 -7.04 4.88
CA ALA A 159 -4.19 -6.40 6.07
C ALA A 159 -4.79 -5.01 6.33
N TYR A 160 -4.85 -4.16 5.30
CA TYR A 160 -5.50 -2.85 5.40
C TYR A 160 -6.98 -2.97 5.74
N ASN A 161 -7.71 -3.89 5.10
CA ASN A 161 -9.12 -4.15 5.37
C ASN A 161 -9.32 -4.63 6.82
N GLY A 162 -8.48 -5.54 7.29
CA GLY A 162 -8.57 -6.10 8.64
C GLY A 162 -8.18 -5.13 9.76
N ALA A 163 -7.15 -4.31 9.53
CA ALA A 163 -6.67 -3.35 10.51
C ALA A 163 -7.44 -2.03 10.50
N GLY A 164 -8.15 -1.69 9.42
CA GLY A 164 -8.88 -0.43 9.30
C GLY A 164 -9.86 -0.18 10.42
N LYS A 165 -10.54 -1.21 10.92
CA LYS A 165 -11.47 -1.14 12.07
C LYS A 165 -10.81 -0.79 13.41
N LEU A 166 -9.48 -0.89 13.52
CA LEU A 166 -8.71 -0.57 14.72
C LEU A 166 -8.32 0.91 14.77
N LEU A 167 -8.47 1.65 13.67
CA LEU A 167 -8.18 3.08 13.62
C LEU A 167 -9.30 3.88 14.28
N HIS A 168 -8.92 4.75 15.22
CA HIS A 168 -9.83 5.67 15.90
C HIS A 168 -9.98 6.99 15.12
N SER A 169 -8.93 7.43 14.43
CA SER A 169 -8.93 8.65 13.62
C SER A 169 -9.60 8.42 12.26
N ALA A 170 -10.71 9.11 12.00
CA ALA A 170 -11.36 9.11 10.69
C ALA A 170 -10.44 9.63 9.57
N THR A 171 -9.47 10.50 9.91
CA THR A 171 -8.46 10.99 8.97
C THR A 171 -7.52 9.85 8.54
N TYR A 172 -7.00 9.08 9.49
CA TYR A 172 -6.14 7.94 9.18
C TYR A 172 -6.89 6.83 8.47
N LEU A 173 -8.13 6.55 8.87
CA LEU A 173 -8.98 5.60 8.16
C LEU A 173 -9.19 6.03 6.70
N GLY A 174 -9.46 7.32 6.45
CA GLY A 174 -9.59 7.84 5.09
C GLY A 174 -8.29 7.76 4.27
N LEU A 175 -7.13 7.89 4.89
CA LEU A 175 -5.82 7.71 4.24
C LEU A 175 -5.55 6.24 3.95
N ALA A 176 -5.79 5.35 4.92
CA ALA A 176 -5.69 3.90 4.74
C ALA A 176 -6.59 3.42 3.59
N GLY A 177 -7.82 3.94 3.51
CA GLY A 177 -8.75 3.66 2.40
C GLY A 177 -8.21 4.08 1.02
N LYS A 178 -7.42 5.15 0.94
CA LYS A 178 -6.76 5.54 -0.32
C LYS A 178 -5.60 4.61 -0.68
N ILE A 179 -4.83 4.16 0.29
CA ILE A 179 -3.73 3.21 0.06
C ILE A 179 -4.31 1.87 -0.37
N VAL A 180 -5.22 1.26 0.40
CA VAL A 180 -5.80 -0.05 0.06
C VAL A 180 -6.48 -0.07 -1.31
N SER A 181 -7.03 1.06 -1.75
CA SER A 181 -7.56 1.21 -3.11
C SER A 181 -6.47 1.09 -4.19
N VAL A 182 -5.23 1.43 -3.90
CA VAL A 182 -4.08 1.24 -4.80
C VAL A 182 -3.59 -0.19 -4.72
N GLU A 183 -3.46 -0.75 -3.52
CA GLU A 183 -3.09 -2.15 -3.28
C GLU A 183 -4.01 -3.13 -4.03
N ALA A 184 -5.33 -2.91 -3.98
CA ALA A 184 -6.28 -3.73 -4.73
C ALA A 184 -6.06 -3.67 -6.25
N ARG A 185 -5.58 -2.54 -6.78
CA ARG A 185 -5.20 -2.44 -8.20
C ARG A 185 -3.91 -3.19 -8.51
N HIS A 186 -2.94 -3.17 -7.60
CA HIS A 186 -1.71 -3.94 -7.72
C HIS A 186 -2.05 -5.44 -7.72
N ALA A 187 -2.78 -5.91 -6.71
CA ALA A 187 -3.22 -7.29 -6.59
C ALA A 187 -3.94 -7.77 -7.86
N ALA A 188 -4.94 -7.02 -8.32
CA ALA A 188 -5.69 -7.34 -9.54
C ALA A 188 -4.78 -7.41 -10.79
N THR A 189 -3.83 -6.47 -10.91
CA THR A 189 -2.86 -6.46 -12.03
C THR A 189 -1.95 -7.69 -11.99
N ILE A 190 -1.41 -8.03 -10.83
CA ILE A 190 -0.54 -9.21 -10.67
C ILE A 190 -1.30 -10.51 -10.94
N ARG A 191 -2.54 -10.60 -10.50
CA ARG A 191 -3.43 -11.76 -10.76
C ARG A 191 -3.73 -11.91 -12.25
N ASP A 192 -4.02 -10.82 -12.96
CA ASP A 192 -4.21 -10.86 -14.42
C ASP A 192 -2.91 -11.23 -15.18
N VAL A 193 -1.75 -10.78 -14.70
CA VAL A 193 -0.44 -11.19 -15.25
C VAL A 193 -0.21 -12.69 -15.12
N LEU A 194 -0.59 -13.28 -13.98
CA LEU A 194 -0.43 -14.72 -13.73
C LEU A 194 -1.42 -15.58 -14.53
N ASN A 195 -2.66 -15.14 -14.65
CA ASN A 195 -3.72 -15.85 -15.36
C ASN A 195 -4.54 -14.90 -16.25
N PRO A 196 -3.98 -14.46 -17.39
CA PRO A 196 -4.59 -13.43 -18.22
C PRO A 196 -5.95 -13.85 -18.80
N LYS A 197 -6.88 -12.91 -18.87
CA LYS A 197 -8.25 -13.11 -19.43
C LYS A 197 -9.08 -14.11 -18.62
N SER A 198 -8.72 -14.37 -17.38
CA SER A 198 -9.52 -15.15 -16.43
C SER A 198 -10.33 -14.22 -15.51
N MET A 199 -11.07 -14.81 -14.57
CA MET A 199 -11.77 -14.09 -13.51
C MET A 199 -10.86 -13.84 -12.28
N ASP A 200 -9.61 -14.31 -12.29
CA ASP A 200 -8.71 -14.30 -11.15
C ASP A 200 -8.35 -12.89 -10.66
N PHE A 201 -8.49 -11.89 -11.51
CA PHE A 201 -8.28 -10.47 -11.11
C PHE A 201 -9.15 -10.05 -9.92
N ALA A 202 -10.28 -10.72 -9.70
CA ALA A 202 -11.21 -10.54 -8.58
C ALA A 202 -11.85 -11.90 -8.24
N GLY A 203 -11.02 -12.95 -8.10
CA GLY A 203 -11.48 -14.32 -7.90
C GLY A 203 -12.13 -14.54 -6.53
N ASP A 204 -12.90 -15.64 -6.43
CA ASP A 204 -13.63 -16.02 -5.20
C ASP A 204 -12.70 -16.32 -4.01
N ASP A 205 -11.38 -16.39 -4.23
CA ASP A 205 -10.36 -16.54 -3.21
C ASP A 205 -10.00 -15.21 -2.51
N VAL A 206 -10.41 -14.08 -3.06
CA VAL A 206 -10.20 -12.73 -2.47
C VAL A 206 -11.50 -11.94 -2.31
N VAL A 207 -12.49 -12.13 -3.17
CA VAL A 207 -13.78 -11.43 -3.11
C VAL A 207 -14.87 -12.43 -2.69
N ASP A 208 -15.59 -12.11 -1.62
CA ASP A 208 -16.66 -12.97 -1.09
C ASP A 208 -17.97 -12.84 -1.90
N ALA A 209 -18.97 -13.67 -1.55
CA ALA A 209 -20.27 -13.66 -2.20
C ALA A 209 -21.07 -12.35 -2.04
N ASN A 210 -20.66 -11.45 -1.15
CA ASN A 210 -21.22 -10.11 -0.98
C ASN A 210 -20.48 -9.05 -1.80
N GLY A 211 -19.42 -9.44 -2.54
CA GLY A 211 -18.57 -8.53 -3.29
C GLY A 211 -17.59 -7.76 -2.40
N LEU A 212 -17.26 -8.28 -1.22
CA LEU A 212 -16.31 -7.69 -0.29
C LEU A 212 -14.98 -8.43 -0.34
N ASP A 213 -13.90 -7.69 -0.30
CA ASP A 213 -12.55 -8.24 -0.25
C ASP A 213 -12.23 -8.85 1.11
N GLN A 214 -11.22 -9.73 1.16
CA GLN A 214 -10.74 -10.36 2.39
C GLN A 214 -10.27 -9.32 3.41
N ALA A 215 -10.45 -9.64 4.69
CA ALA A 215 -10.00 -8.82 5.80
C ALA A 215 -9.38 -9.73 6.87
N PHE A 216 -8.04 -9.74 6.94
CA PHE A 216 -7.32 -10.60 7.88
C PHE A 216 -6.97 -9.84 9.16
N ASP A 217 -7.03 -10.53 10.30
CA ASP A 217 -6.51 -9.97 11.53
C ASP A 217 -4.97 -9.84 11.48
N PRO A 218 -4.40 -8.88 12.22
CA PRO A 218 -2.95 -8.63 12.18
C PRO A 218 -2.07 -9.82 12.54
N ALA A 219 -2.53 -10.71 13.41
CA ALA A 219 -1.76 -11.90 13.79
C ALA A 219 -1.68 -12.89 12.61
N THR A 220 -2.78 -13.08 11.89
CA THR A 220 -2.81 -13.88 10.65
C THR A 220 -1.85 -13.32 9.61
N VAL A 221 -1.91 -12.01 9.37
CA VAL A 221 -1.01 -11.33 8.41
C VAL A 221 0.45 -11.48 8.80
N LEU A 222 0.81 -11.19 10.06
CA LEU A 222 2.19 -11.32 10.52
C LEU A 222 2.71 -12.76 10.41
N ASN A 223 1.86 -13.76 10.59
CA ASN A 223 2.22 -15.17 10.38
C ASN A 223 2.48 -15.48 8.89
N LEU A 224 1.69 -14.91 7.96
CA LEU A 224 1.89 -15.08 6.52
C LEU A 224 3.22 -14.49 6.04
N VAL A 225 3.59 -13.30 6.53
CA VAL A 225 4.81 -12.59 6.11
C VAL A 225 6.04 -12.96 6.93
N LYS A 226 5.89 -13.67 8.05
CA LYS A 226 6.97 -14.08 8.94
C LYS A 226 8.16 -14.75 8.26
N PRO A 227 8.00 -15.59 7.22
CA PRO A 227 9.14 -16.21 6.54
C PRO A 227 10.10 -15.19 5.89
N PHE A 228 9.64 -13.97 5.63
CA PHE A 228 10.37 -12.93 4.92
C PHE A 228 10.87 -11.80 5.83
N ILE A 229 10.48 -11.77 7.10
CA ILE A 229 10.91 -10.75 8.06
C ILE A 229 11.85 -11.37 9.10
N VAL A 230 13.13 -10.98 9.04
CA VAL A 230 14.17 -11.45 9.98
C VAL A 230 14.07 -10.74 11.33
N THR A 231 13.72 -9.45 11.33
CA THR A 231 13.47 -8.70 12.56
C THR A 231 12.28 -9.31 13.31
N PRO A 232 12.43 -9.77 14.57
CA PRO A 232 11.29 -10.27 15.31
C PRO A 232 10.23 -9.17 15.47
N ILE A 233 9.01 -9.44 15.01
CA ILE A 233 7.88 -8.50 15.08
C ILE A 233 6.64 -9.21 15.62
N SER A 234 5.88 -8.52 16.45
CA SER A 234 4.58 -8.96 16.98
C SER A 234 3.62 -7.76 17.11
N ALA A 235 2.33 -8.04 17.10
CA ALA A 235 1.26 -7.05 17.27
C ALA A 235 0.14 -7.62 18.16
#